data_a08f539034c41dcca10b34173ec221f8
#
_entry.id   a08f539034c41dcca10b34173ec221f8
#
_cell.length_a   1.000
_cell.length_b   1.000
_cell.length_c   1.000
_cell.angle_alpha   90.00
_cell.angle_beta   90.00
_cell.angle_gamma   90.00
#
_symmetry.space_group_name_H-M   'P 1'
#
loop_
_entity.id
_entity.type
_entity.pdbx_description
1 polymer ?
#
loop_
_entity_poly.entity_id
_entity_poly.type
_entity_poly.pdbx_seq_one_letter_code
_entity_poly.pdbx_strand_id
1 'polypeptide(L)'
;MIVRGFVSEHERAALLQKALAHMQRGELDPNPCGPGRYFAKADEAPDVYVDAMLASLTRRCERCLRLSGMRRDGVLGRTISLIQPGGFIHRHNDAYHEGMPGHTPGFHHFRCNIVVSLAHQSGWPVIEDEPLRVAECDLWGFFASRSMHQTDRLCGDKPRIVFGFGWAVPPDHRLELPPASWRDDS
;
A
#
# COMPACT_ATOMS: atom_id res chain seq x y z
N MET A 1 -7.79 9.37 -2.03
CA MET A 1 -7.80 9.93 -0.65
C MET A 1 -6.39 9.87 -0.07
N ILE A 2 -5.99 10.89 0.72
CA ILE A 2 -4.68 10.93 1.41
C ILE A 2 -4.90 11.30 2.89
N VAL A 3 -4.23 10.57 3.79
CA VAL A 3 -4.15 10.87 5.22
C VAL A 3 -2.70 11.25 5.54
N ARG A 4 -2.47 12.51 5.89
CA ARG A 4 -1.14 13.05 6.15
C ARG A 4 -0.58 12.62 7.50
N GLY A 5 0.71 12.24 7.52
CA GLY A 5 1.40 11.85 8.74
C GLY A 5 0.73 10.68 9.45
N PHE A 6 0.29 9.67 8.71
CA PHE A 6 -0.41 8.51 9.24
C PHE A 6 0.45 7.65 10.17
N VAL A 7 1.74 7.53 9.86
CA VAL A 7 2.72 6.87 10.72
C VAL A 7 3.72 7.88 11.27
N SER A 8 4.27 7.59 12.44
CA SER A 8 5.40 8.34 12.99
C SER A 8 6.69 8.03 12.24
N GLU A 9 7.70 8.89 12.39
CA GLU A 9 9.05 8.65 11.87
C GLU A 9 9.68 7.37 12.43
N HIS A 10 9.38 7.03 13.67
CA HIS A 10 9.84 5.80 14.29
C HIS A 10 9.23 4.56 13.61
N GLU A 11 7.92 4.55 13.39
CA GLU A 11 7.22 3.49 12.68
C GLU A 11 7.70 3.38 11.23
N ARG A 12 7.87 4.52 10.54
CA ARG A 12 8.42 4.57 9.18
C ARG A 12 9.82 3.94 9.12
N ALA A 13 10.69 4.30 10.07
CA ALA A 13 12.05 3.75 10.12
C ALA A 13 12.04 2.22 10.32
N ALA A 14 11.20 1.69 11.19
CA ALA A 14 11.06 0.25 11.38
C ALA A 14 10.53 -0.47 10.14
N LEU A 15 9.54 0.11 9.45
CA LEU A 15 9.03 -0.41 8.17
C LEU A 15 10.11 -0.37 7.08
N LEU A 16 10.93 0.68 7.03
CA LEU A 16 12.05 0.78 6.10
C LEU A 16 13.07 -0.33 6.36
N GLN A 17 13.46 -0.57 7.61
CA GLN A 17 14.38 -1.64 7.97
C GLN A 17 13.83 -3.01 7.55
N LYS A 18 12.54 -3.28 7.77
CA LYS A 18 11.91 -4.52 7.30
C LYS A 18 12.01 -4.65 5.79
N ALA A 19 11.65 -3.64 5.01
CA ALA A 19 11.71 -3.70 3.55
C ALA A 19 13.14 -3.92 3.04
N LEU A 20 14.13 -3.24 3.61
CA LEU A 20 15.53 -3.42 3.26
C LEU A 20 16.05 -4.81 3.61
N ALA A 21 15.63 -5.37 4.75
CA ALA A 21 15.98 -6.75 5.12
C ALA A 21 15.41 -7.77 4.13
N HIS A 22 14.15 -7.62 3.70
CA HIS A 22 13.58 -8.46 2.63
C HIS A 22 14.38 -8.36 1.33
N MET A 23 14.76 -7.14 0.93
CA MET A 23 15.55 -6.91 -0.26
C MET A 23 16.93 -7.58 -0.16
N GLN A 24 17.64 -7.44 0.98
CA GLN A 24 18.96 -8.03 1.20
C GLN A 24 18.93 -9.55 1.18
N ARG A 25 17.85 -10.18 1.64
CA ARG A 25 17.68 -11.65 1.61
C ARG A 25 17.20 -12.17 0.26
N GLY A 26 16.93 -11.30 -0.72
CA GLY A 26 16.40 -11.69 -2.02
C GLY A 26 14.96 -12.22 -1.98
N GLU A 27 14.17 -11.79 -1.01
CA GLU A 27 12.79 -12.25 -0.77
C GLU A 27 11.74 -11.37 -1.48
N LEU A 28 12.20 -10.41 -2.27
CA LEU A 28 11.32 -9.58 -3.10
C LEU A 28 11.29 -10.14 -4.52
N ASP A 29 10.14 -10.62 -4.96
CA ASP A 29 9.95 -11.14 -6.30
C ASP A 29 9.79 -10.01 -7.33
N PRO A 30 10.37 -10.13 -8.53
CA PRO A 30 10.07 -9.24 -9.64
C PRO A 30 8.57 -9.22 -9.95
N ASN A 31 8.01 -8.06 -10.15
CA ASN A 31 6.59 -7.91 -10.41
C ASN A 31 6.35 -7.51 -11.88
N PRO A 32 5.49 -8.25 -12.64
CA PRO A 32 5.28 -8.00 -14.07
C PRO A 32 4.58 -6.66 -14.39
N CYS A 33 3.98 -6.01 -13.39
CA CYS A 33 3.29 -4.74 -13.60
C CYS A 33 4.23 -3.55 -13.88
N GLY A 34 5.54 -3.75 -13.89
CA GLY A 34 6.50 -2.71 -14.28
C GLY A 34 7.95 -3.08 -14.07
N PRO A 35 8.84 -2.57 -14.93
CA PRO A 35 10.27 -2.78 -14.78
C PRO A 35 10.81 -2.14 -13.50
N GLY A 36 11.74 -2.83 -12.84
CA GLY A 36 12.33 -2.38 -11.57
C GLY A 36 11.37 -2.43 -10.39
N ARG A 37 10.20 -3.03 -10.54
CA ARG A 37 9.24 -3.27 -9.45
C ARG A 37 9.47 -4.63 -8.83
N TYR A 38 9.49 -4.66 -7.50
CA TYR A 38 9.63 -5.86 -6.67
C TYR A 38 8.55 -5.87 -5.59
N PHE A 39 8.24 -7.06 -5.09
CA PHE A 39 7.10 -7.24 -4.22
C PHE A 39 7.31 -8.43 -3.30
N ALA A 40 6.79 -8.35 -2.05
CA ALA A 40 6.67 -9.46 -1.11
C ALA A 40 5.41 -9.32 -0.26
N LYS A 41 4.99 -10.40 0.36
CA LYS A 41 4.01 -10.38 1.45
C LYS A 41 4.71 -9.97 2.74
N ALA A 42 4.21 -8.94 3.39
CA ALA A 42 4.82 -8.38 4.60
C ALA A 42 4.74 -9.33 5.82
N ASP A 43 3.82 -10.31 5.79
CA ASP A 43 3.60 -11.24 6.89
C ASP A 43 4.62 -12.39 6.96
N GLU A 44 5.42 -12.58 5.93
CA GLU A 44 6.35 -13.71 5.83
C GLU A 44 7.69 -13.47 6.52
N ALA A 45 7.92 -12.28 7.10
CA ALA A 45 9.18 -11.97 7.79
C ALA A 45 9.12 -12.34 9.29
N PRO A 46 10.22 -12.89 9.84
CA PRO A 46 10.27 -13.36 11.22
C PRO A 46 10.53 -12.27 12.27
N ASP A 47 10.23 -11.00 11.98
CA ASP A 47 10.40 -9.89 12.92
C ASP A 47 9.10 -9.66 13.71
N VAL A 48 9.07 -10.17 14.95
CA VAL A 48 7.90 -10.13 15.82
C VAL A 48 7.45 -8.70 16.14
N TYR A 49 8.39 -7.76 16.31
CA TYR A 49 8.04 -6.37 16.59
C TYR A 49 7.33 -5.73 15.40
N VAL A 50 7.88 -5.90 14.21
CA VAL A 50 7.29 -5.33 12.99
C VAL A 50 5.97 -6.02 12.66
N ASP A 51 5.81 -7.30 12.96
CA ASP A 51 4.54 -8.01 12.80
C ASP A 51 3.48 -7.47 13.76
N ALA A 52 3.83 -7.22 15.02
CA ALA A 52 2.95 -6.55 15.98
C ALA A 52 2.59 -5.12 15.53
N MET A 53 3.57 -4.39 14.98
CA MET A 53 3.36 -3.06 14.39
C MET A 53 2.43 -3.14 13.17
N LEU A 54 2.66 -4.07 12.24
CA LEU A 54 1.79 -4.25 11.07
C LEU A 54 0.36 -4.58 11.49
N ALA A 55 0.17 -5.39 12.53
CA ALA A 55 -1.14 -5.66 13.10
C ALA A 55 -1.79 -4.39 13.68
N SER A 56 -1.01 -3.57 14.38
CA SER A 56 -1.47 -2.26 14.88
C SER A 56 -1.84 -1.31 13.76
N LEU A 57 -0.97 -1.17 12.76
CA LEU A 57 -1.21 -0.33 11.57
C LEU A 57 -2.44 -0.78 10.78
N THR A 58 -2.67 -2.10 10.69
CA THR A 58 -3.88 -2.62 10.06
C THR A 58 -5.14 -2.17 10.80
N ARG A 59 -5.19 -2.33 12.14
CA ARG A 59 -6.32 -1.86 12.94
C ARG A 59 -6.50 -0.35 12.82
N ARG A 60 -5.41 0.41 12.75
CA ARG A 60 -5.43 1.86 12.52
C ARG A 60 -6.03 2.20 11.15
N CYS A 61 -5.65 1.49 10.08
CA CYS A 61 -6.28 1.63 8.77
C CYS A 61 -7.78 1.33 8.83
N GLU A 62 -8.17 0.22 9.49
CA GLU A 62 -9.56 -0.17 9.63
C GLU A 62 -10.41 0.90 10.31
N ARG A 63 -9.92 1.49 11.40
CA ARG A 63 -10.61 2.59 12.07
C ARG A 63 -10.66 3.85 11.22
N CYS A 64 -9.49 4.27 10.73
CA CYS A 64 -9.32 5.50 9.95
C CYS A 64 -10.18 5.53 8.67
N LEU A 65 -10.33 4.37 8.02
CA LEU A 65 -10.98 4.22 6.72
C LEU A 65 -12.35 3.54 6.80
N ARG A 66 -12.88 3.34 8.01
CA ARG A 66 -14.16 2.65 8.26
C ARG A 66 -14.24 1.25 7.63
N LEU A 67 -13.14 0.51 7.73
CA LEU A 67 -13.02 -0.85 7.19
C LEU A 67 -13.25 -1.94 8.25
N SER A 68 -13.59 -1.56 9.48
CA SER A 68 -13.84 -2.51 10.57
C SER A 68 -14.93 -3.51 10.19
N GLY A 69 -14.63 -4.79 10.34
CA GLY A 69 -15.53 -5.87 9.92
C GLY A 69 -15.51 -6.21 8.43
N MET A 70 -14.79 -5.45 7.60
CA MET A 70 -14.60 -5.81 6.20
C MET A 70 -13.64 -6.99 6.06
N ARG A 71 -13.88 -7.82 5.04
CA ARG A 71 -13.02 -8.96 4.74
C ARG A 71 -11.68 -8.47 4.18
N ARG A 72 -10.59 -8.96 4.75
CA ARG A 72 -9.27 -8.72 4.15
C ARG A 72 -9.13 -9.41 2.81
N ASP A 73 -8.36 -8.79 1.94
CA ASP A 73 -7.90 -9.44 0.73
C ASP A 73 -7.02 -10.64 1.08
N GLY A 74 -7.43 -11.83 0.63
CA GLY A 74 -6.74 -13.08 0.91
C GLY A 74 -5.46 -13.28 0.10
N VAL A 75 -5.24 -12.47 -0.95
CA VAL A 75 -4.07 -12.56 -1.85
C VAL A 75 -3.04 -11.48 -1.54
N LEU A 76 -3.51 -10.24 -1.41
CA LEU A 76 -2.68 -9.05 -1.24
C LEU A 76 -3.00 -8.29 0.05
N GLY A 77 -3.31 -9.03 1.11
CA GLY A 77 -3.77 -8.47 2.38
C GLY A 77 -2.76 -7.53 3.04
N ARG A 78 -1.47 -7.89 3.04
CA ARG A 78 -0.36 -7.02 3.46
C ARG A 78 0.84 -7.26 2.56
N THR A 79 1.38 -6.19 1.99
CA THR A 79 2.45 -6.30 0.99
C THR A 79 3.54 -5.24 1.18
N ILE A 80 4.74 -5.58 0.75
CA ILE A 80 5.81 -4.62 0.50
C ILE A 80 5.91 -4.46 -1.00
N SER A 81 5.88 -3.24 -1.51
CA SER A 81 6.16 -2.92 -2.91
C SER A 81 7.33 -1.96 -2.97
N LEU A 82 8.36 -2.37 -3.70
CA LEU A 82 9.56 -1.60 -3.94
C LEU A 82 9.68 -1.31 -5.43
N ILE A 83 9.99 -0.06 -5.78
CA ILE A 83 10.38 0.35 -7.13
C ILE A 83 11.78 0.91 -7.06
N GLN A 84 12.70 0.34 -7.84
CA GLN A 84 14.07 0.84 -7.96
C GLN A 84 14.14 2.14 -8.78
N PRO A 85 15.21 2.92 -8.63
CA PRO A 85 15.49 4.05 -9.53
C PRO A 85 15.39 3.65 -11.01
N GLY A 86 14.70 4.47 -11.79
CA GLY A 86 14.39 4.21 -13.20
C GLY A 86 13.19 3.28 -13.44
N GLY A 87 12.70 2.59 -12.41
CA GLY A 87 11.51 1.74 -12.47
C GLY A 87 10.20 2.54 -12.48
N PHE A 88 9.11 1.86 -12.80
CA PHE A 88 7.76 2.43 -12.81
C PHE A 88 6.71 1.32 -12.73
N ILE A 89 5.43 1.67 -12.64
CA ILE A 89 4.30 0.75 -12.73
C ILE A 89 3.47 1.13 -13.93
N HIS A 90 3.22 0.17 -14.83
CA HIS A 90 2.33 0.34 -15.96
C HIS A 90 0.90 0.69 -15.50
N ARG A 91 0.17 1.38 -16.35
CA ARG A 91 -1.24 1.69 -16.13
C ARG A 91 -2.07 0.40 -16.16
N HIS A 92 -2.74 0.08 -15.05
CA HIS A 92 -3.58 -1.11 -14.89
C HIS A 92 -4.63 -0.88 -13.80
N ASN A 93 -5.51 -1.86 -13.63
CA ASN A 93 -6.33 -2.00 -12.43
C ASN A 93 -6.10 -3.39 -11.82
N ASP A 94 -6.45 -3.55 -10.55
CA ASP A 94 -6.36 -4.83 -9.83
C ASP A 94 -7.74 -5.55 -9.83
N ALA A 95 -8.38 -5.67 -10.99
CA ALA A 95 -9.65 -6.36 -11.10
C ALA A 95 -9.44 -7.87 -10.97
N TYR A 96 -10.05 -8.48 -9.95
CA TYR A 96 -10.15 -9.93 -9.85
C TYR A 96 -11.33 -10.44 -10.67
N HIS A 97 -11.06 -11.30 -11.63
CA HIS A 97 -12.08 -11.98 -12.41
C HIS A 97 -12.59 -13.23 -11.69
N GLU A 98 -13.77 -13.70 -12.06
CA GLU A 98 -14.33 -14.95 -11.55
C GLU A 98 -13.33 -16.10 -11.72
N GLY A 99 -13.16 -16.89 -10.65
CA GLY A 99 -12.18 -17.99 -10.60
C GLY A 99 -10.76 -17.59 -10.21
N MET A 100 -10.42 -16.30 -10.14
CA MET A 100 -9.11 -15.87 -9.64
C MET A 100 -9.06 -15.93 -8.11
N PRO A 101 -7.89 -16.30 -7.52
CA PRO A 101 -7.67 -16.15 -6.09
C PRO A 101 -7.95 -14.71 -5.65
N GLY A 102 -8.66 -14.54 -4.54
CA GLY A 102 -9.02 -13.22 -4.01
C GLY A 102 -10.31 -12.63 -4.59
N HIS A 103 -10.87 -13.19 -5.67
CA HIS A 103 -12.17 -12.75 -6.17
C HIS A 103 -13.26 -12.95 -5.12
N THR A 104 -13.99 -11.90 -4.84
CA THR A 104 -15.17 -11.93 -3.96
C THR A 104 -16.32 -11.34 -4.76
N PRO A 105 -17.29 -12.16 -5.21
CA PRO A 105 -18.42 -11.71 -6.02
C PRO A 105 -19.16 -10.54 -5.34
N GLY A 106 -19.45 -9.49 -6.10
CA GLY A 106 -20.17 -8.33 -5.62
C GLY A 106 -19.36 -7.38 -4.73
N PHE A 107 -18.04 -7.58 -4.57
CA PHE A 107 -17.18 -6.69 -3.79
C PHE A 107 -16.13 -6.01 -4.67
N HIS A 108 -15.64 -4.86 -4.22
CA HIS A 108 -14.52 -4.16 -4.82
C HIS A 108 -13.24 -4.41 -4.02
N HIS A 109 -12.13 -4.50 -4.71
CA HIS A 109 -10.82 -4.49 -4.07
C HIS A 109 -10.45 -3.05 -3.72
N PHE A 110 -10.36 -2.78 -2.42
CA PHE A 110 -9.86 -1.54 -1.87
C PHE A 110 -8.43 -1.73 -1.37
N ARG A 111 -7.56 -0.81 -1.70
CA ARG A 111 -6.17 -0.79 -1.26
C ARG A 111 -5.81 0.54 -0.63
N CYS A 112 -5.07 0.49 0.47
CA CYS A 112 -4.34 1.64 0.98
C CYS A 112 -2.85 1.32 1.14
N ASN A 113 -2.02 2.36 1.07
CA ASN A 113 -0.57 2.24 1.05
C ASN A 113 0.06 3.29 1.95
N ILE A 114 0.96 2.86 2.83
CA ILE A 114 1.81 3.73 3.64
C ILE A 114 3.09 4.00 2.86
N VAL A 115 3.44 5.27 2.69
CA VAL A 115 4.67 5.68 2.02
C VAL A 115 5.83 5.65 3.02
N VAL A 116 6.76 4.73 2.80
CA VAL A 116 7.93 4.53 3.68
C VAL A 116 9.18 5.20 3.13
N SER A 117 9.35 5.16 1.82
CA SER A 117 10.44 5.82 1.10
C SER A 117 9.91 6.36 -0.23
N LEU A 118 10.27 7.58 -0.57
CA LEU A 118 9.88 8.22 -1.80
C LEU A 118 11.03 9.08 -2.33
N ALA A 119 11.34 8.95 -3.62
CA ALA A 119 12.28 9.85 -4.27
C ALA A 119 11.69 11.27 -4.36
N HIS A 120 12.55 12.27 -4.26
CA HIS A 120 12.11 13.67 -4.31
C HIS A 120 11.46 13.97 -5.67
N GLN A 121 10.23 14.47 -5.64
CA GLN A 121 9.47 14.92 -6.81
C GLN A 121 9.19 13.87 -7.90
N SER A 122 9.29 12.57 -7.60
CA SER A 122 8.98 11.51 -8.55
C SER A 122 8.35 10.29 -7.88
N GLY A 123 7.81 9.37 -8.69
CA GLY A 123 7.24 8.11 -8.19
C GLY A 123 5.93 8.28 -7.43
N TRP A 124 5.20 9.37 -7.64
CA TRP A 124 3.86 9.51 -7.09
C TRP A 124 2.90 8.49 -7.71
N PRO A 125 1.95 7.97 -6.96
CA PRO A 125 0.85 7.21 -7.55
C PRO A 125 -0.01 8.13 -8.41
N VAL A 126 -0.39 7.65 -9.58
CA VAL A 126 -1.33 8.32 -10.50
C VAL A 126 -2.59 7.48 -10.55
N ILE A 127 -3.73 8.05 -10.20
CA ILE A 127 -5.04 7.39 -10.16
C ILE A 127 -5.98 8.13 -11.09
N GLU A 128 -6.57 7.42 -12.08
CA GLU A 128 -7.42 8.03 -13.13
C GLU A 128 -6.75 9.26 -13.76
N ASP A 129 -5.46 9.09 -14.09
CA ASP A 129 -4.60 10.09 -14.71
C ASP A 129 -4.26 11.33 -13.83
N GLU A 130 -4.69 11.31 -12.55
CA GLU A 130 -4.40 12.35 -11.58
C GLU A 130 -3.28 11.96 -10.61
N PRO A 131 -2.15 12.70 -10.55
CA PRO A 131 -1.06 12.39 -9.64
C PRO A 131 -1.43 12.73 -8.18
N LEU A 132 -1.29 11.76 -7.29
CA LEU A 132 -1.45 11.97 -5.86
C LEU A 132 -0.13 12.42 -5.24
N ARG A 133 -0.07 13.69 -4.81
CA ARG A 133 1.09 14.29 -4.14
C ARG A 133 1.20 13.78 -2.70
N VAL A 134 1.76 12.59 -2.53
CA VAL A 134 2.04 11.97 -1.23
C VAL A 134 3.46 12.29 -0.77
N ALA A 135 3.68 12.18 0.55
CA ALA A 135 4.99 12.27 1.19
C ALA A 135 5.26 11.01 2.03
N GLU A 136 6.49 10.86 2.50
CA GLU A 136 6.82 9.84 3.49
C GLU A 136 5.95 10.01 4.74
N CYS A 137 5.60 8.93 5.41
CA CYS A 137 4.64 8.83 6.51
C CYS A 137 3.16 8.99 6.12
N ASP A 138 2.81 9.31 4.90
CA ASP A 138 1.41 9.42 4.46
C ASP A 138 0.80 8.04 4.19
N LEU A 139 -0.51 7.94 4.41
CA LEU A 139 -1.36 6.86 3.89
C LEU A 139 -2.19 7.39 2.72
N TRP A 140 -2.27 6.65 1.64
CA TRP A 140 -3.20 6.93 0.55
C TRP A 140 -3.99 5.68 0.17
N GLY A 141 -5.24 5.87 -0.25
CA GLY A 141 -6.13 4.76 -0.55
C GLY A 141 -7.03 5.01 -1.74
N PHE A 142 -7.42 3.92 -2.43
CA PHE A 142 -8.25 3.94 -3.64
C PHE A 142 -8.90 2.57 -3.89
N PHE A 143 -9.89 2.55 -4.77
CA PHE A 143 -10.52 1.31 -5.23
C PHE A 143 -9.70 0.68 -6.37
N ALA A 144 -8.79 -0.23 -6.02
CA ALA A 144 -7.82 -0.77 -6.95
C ALA A 144 -8.44 -1.58 -8.11
N SER A 145 -9.59 -2.23 -7.86
CA SER A 145 -10.32 -2.98 -8.91
C SER A 145 -11.14 -2.09 -9.85
N ARG A 146 -11.37 -0.82 -9.51
CA ARG A 146 -12.20 0.09 -10.30
C ARG A 146 -11.39 1.17 -11.00
N SER A 147 -10.31 1.62 -10.34
CA SER A 147 -9.54 2.76 -10.82
C SER A 147 -8.31 2.31 -11.56
N MET A 148 -8.11 2.86 -12.74
CA MET A 148 -6.84 2.74 -13.46
C MET A 148 -5.76 3.46 -12.66
N HIS A 149 -4.63 2.78 -12.44
CA HIS A 149 -3.55 3.35 -11.66
C HIS A 149 -2.18 2.96 -12.21
N GLN A 150 -1.23 3.82 -11.94
CA GLN A 150 0.17 3.67 -12.35
C GLN A 150 1.10 4.39 -11.38
N THR A 151 2.39 4.26 -11.60
CA THR A 151 3.41 5.09 -10.96
C THR A 151 4.36 5.55 -12.04
N ASP A 152 4.62 6.83 -12.11
CA ASP A 152 5.56 7.38 -13.07
C ASP A 152 6.98 6.90 -12.82
N ARG A 153 7.84 7.01 -13.84
CA ARG A 153 9.24 6.61 -13.75
C ARG A 153 9.93 7.31 -12.58
N LEU A 154 10.57 6.50 -11.75
CA LEU A 154 11.29 6.98 -10.58
C LEU A 154 12.58 7.70 -11.02
N CYS A 155 12.73 8.96 -10.66
CA CYS A 155 13.93 9.76 -10.89
C CYS A 155 14.76 9.83 -9.60
N GLY A 156 16.09 9.95 -9.74
CA GLY A 156 17.00 9.98 -8.61
C GLY A 156 17.50 8.59 -8.21
N ASP A 157 18.13 8.49 -7.05
CA ASP A 157 18.83 7.31 -6.53
C ASP A 157 18.07 6.58 -5.40
N LYS A 158 17.03 7.20 -4.87
CA LYS A 158 16.24 6.66 -3.75
C LYS A 158 15.10 5.77 -4.26
N PRO A 159 14.97 4.50 -3.79
CA PRO A 159 13.85 3.66 -4.16
C PRO A 159 12.54 4.18 -3.56
N ARG A 160 11.43 3.93 -4.24
CA ARG A 160 10.10 4.08 -3.67
C ARG A 160 9.72 2.79 -2.95
N ILE A 161 9.34 2.90 -1.68
CA ILE A 161 8.90 1.76 -0.87
C ILE A 161 7.56 2.09 -0.23
N VAL A 162 6.58 1.20 -0.39
CA VAL A 162 5.28 1.30 0.26
C VAL A 162 4.89 -0.01 0.91
N PHE A 163 4.18 0.09 2.03
CA PHE A 163 3.45 -1.04 2.62
C PHE A 163 1.98 -0.92 2.24
N GLY A 164 1.48 -1.93 1.54
CA GLY A 164 0.12 -1.99 1.06
C GLY A 164 -0.76 -2.87 1.95
N PHE A 165 -2.02 -2.47 2.10
CA PHE A 165 -3.06 -3.20 2.82
C PHE A 165 -4.30 -3.28 1.95
N GLY A 166 -4.93 -4.47 1.87
CA GLY A 166 -6.05 -4.74 0.98
C GLY A 166 -7.28 -5.27 1.70
N TRP A 167 -8.47 -4.84 1.26
CA TRP A 167 -9.77 -5.32 1.71
C TRP A 167 -10.73 -5.51 0.54
N ALA A 168 -11.63 -6.49 0.70
CA ALA A 168 -12.84 -6.58 -0.11
C ALA A 168 -13.93 -5.73 0.54
N VAL A 169 -14.42 -4.74 -0.18
CA VAL A 169 -15.43 -3.80 0.32
C VAL A 169 -16.70 -3.85 -0.55
N PRO A 170 -17.90 -3.63 0.02
CA PRO A 170 -19.13 -3.62 -0.76
C PRO A 170 -19.13 -2.47 -1.78
N PRO A 171 -19.95 -2.55 -2.85
CA PRO A 171 -19.97 -1.58 -3.93
C PRO A 171 -20.35 -0.17 -3.52
N ASP A 172 -21.11 -0.03 -2.46
CA ASP A 172 -21.58 1.23 -1.89
C ASP A 172 -20.63 1.83 -0.84
N HIS A 173 -19.55 1.11 -0.52
CA HIS A 173 -18.54 1.63 0.40
C HIS A 173 -17.94 2.93 -0.13
N ARG A 174 -17.96 3.97 0.69
CA ARG A 174 -17.43 5.29 0.35
C ARG A 174 -16.20 5.59 1.19
N LEU A 175 -15.20 6.15 0.51
CA LEU A 175 -14.03 6.69 1.19
C LEU A 175 -14.39 8.05 1.78
N GLU A 176 -14.47 8.12 3.08
CA GLU A 176 -14.62 9.37 3.81
C GLU A 176 -13.28 9.77 4.43
N LEU A 177 -13.05 11.07 4.54
CA LEU A 177 -11.90 11.54 5.30
C LEU A 177 -12.07 11.10 6.76
N PRO A 178 -10.99 10.62 7.40
CA PRO A 178 -11.07 10.20 8.78
C PRO A 178 -11.51 11.36 9.66
N PRO A 179 -12.30 11.08 10.72
CA PRO A 179 -12.62 12.10 11.72
C PRO A 179 -11.32 12.62 12.36
N ALA A 180 -11.31 13.87 12.83
CA ALA A 180 -10.11 14.46 13.44
C ALA A 180 -9.59 13.63 14.64
N SER A 181 -10.48 12.93 15.34
CA SER A 181 -10.19 12.07 16.50
C SER A 181 -9.46 10.74 16.19
N TRP A 182 -9.24 10.39 14.94
CA TRP A 182 -8.58 9.11 14.62
C TRP A 182 -7.15 8.97 15.18
N ARG A 183 -6.53 10.10 15.57
CA ARG A 183 -5.19 10.16 16.16
C ARG A 183 -5.18 9.98 17.68
N ASP A 184 -6.30 10.22 18.34
CA ASP A 184 -6.36 10.30 19.80
C ASP A 184 -6.39 8.93 20.49
N ASP A 185 -6.59 7.85 19.72
CA ASP A 185 -6.68 6.45 20.20
C ASP A 185 -5.39 5.63 19.98
N SER A 186 -4.22 6.28 19.85
CA SER A 186 -2.93 5.61 19.56
C SER A 186 -2.05 5.49 20.79
#